data_9bd2f0d308e7d57585a683a8c400ddf1
#
_entry.id   9bd2f0d308e7d57585a683a8c400ddf1
#
_cell.length_a   1.000
_cell.length_b   1.000
_cell.length_c   1.000
_cell.angle_alpha   90.00
_cell.angle_beta   90.00
_cell.angle_gamma   90.00
#
_symmetry.space_group_name_H-M   'P 1'
#
loop_
_entity.id
_entity.type
_entity.pdbx_description
1 polymer ?
#
loop_
_entity_poly.entity_id
_entity_poly.type
_entity_poly.pdbx_seq_one_letter_code
_entity_poly.pdbx_strand_id
1 'polypeptide(L)'
;MKRYPRQLSRGANNAVVALSATEVGKLFTGDTRSDIGSEAEKMRYANGVNDLIVKFHRLEAHAETGADMLVMERVYPLDFRAYEVERRELWLSVFADELAALHRAGFVHRDLRRPRNLPGERFDNILLTERGLRLIDVGISVLRHQVGESFFSNYVQRELEELAAFGEFLLGR
;
A
#
# COMPACT_ATOMS: atom_id res chain seq x y z
N MET A 1 11.60 26.02 7.76
CA MET A 1 11.52 25.55 6.35
C MET A 1 11.92 24.09 6.30
N LYS A 2 11.00 23.17 5.91
CA LYS A 2 11.33 21.72 5.80
C LYS A 2 12.26 21.53 4.60
N ARG A 3 13.47 21.01 4.83
CA ARG A 3 14.40 20.66 3.72
C ARG A 3 14.00 19.30 3.12
N TYR A 4 13.89 19.22 1.82
CA TYR A 4 13.73 18.00 1.04
C TYR A 4 15.01 17.75 0.18
N PRO A 5 15.34 16.47 -0.16
CA PRO A 5 14.68 15.23 0.27
C PRO A 5 14.92 14.90 1.74
N ARG A 6 13.97 14.18 2.38
CA ARG A 6 14.08 13.71 3.77
C ARG A 6 13.70 12.24 3.85
N GLN A 7 14.59 11.42 4.40
CA GLN A 7 14.27 10.02 4.67
C GLN A 7 13.10 9.90 5.66
N LEU A 8 12.07 9.14 5.30
CA LEU A 8 10.88 8.88 6.11
C LEU A 8 10.96 7.52 6.80
N SER A 9 11.38 6.50 6.07
CA SER A 9 11.54 5.14 6.62
C SER A 9 12.66 4.41 5.88
N ARG A 10 13.18 3.37 6.53
CA ARG A 10 14.05 2.37 5.93
C ARG A 10 13.43 1.02 6.24
N GLY A 11 12.65 0.49 5.30
CA GLY A 11 12.14 -0.86 5.35
C GLY A 11 13.26 -1.90 5.18
N ALA A 12 12.92 -3.19 5.31
CA ALA A 12 13.87 -4.28 5.17
C ALA A 12 14.57 -4.27 3.80
N ASN A 13 13.93 -3.74 2.76
CA ASN A 13 14.41 -3.80 1.37
C ASN A 13 14.53 -2.44 0.67
N ASN A 14 13.84 -1.38 1.12
CA ASN A 14 13.78 -0.11 0.40
C ASN A 14 13.72 1.08 1.35
N ALA A 15 14.41 2.16 1.00
CA ALA A 15 14.28 3.43 1.69
C ALA A 15 13.16 4.27 1.05
N VAL A 16 12.35 4.94 1.87
CA VAL A 16 11.35 5.91 1.41
C VAL A 16 11.81 7.31 1.80
N VAL A 17 11.86 8.19 0.82
CA VAL A 17 12.28 9.59 0.99
C VAL A 17 11.13 10.52 0.62
N ALA A 18 10.92 11.57 1.42
CA ALA A 18 10.00 12.64 1.06
C ALA A 18 10.68 13.56 0.04
N LEU A 19 10.08 13.69 -1.12
CA LEU A 19 10.55 14.59 -2.19
C LEU A 19 9.92 15.97 -2.06
N SER A 20 8.67 16.03 -1.59
CA SER A 20 7.93 17.28 -1.37
C SER A 20 6.88 17.10 -0.27
N ALA A 21 5.97 18.06 -0.15
CA ALA A 21 4.78 17.91 0.71
C ALA A 21 3.77 16.88 0.17
N THR A 22 3.81 16.60 -1.13
CA THR A 22 2.82 15.76 -1.83
C THR A 22 3.41 14.52 -2.48
N GLU A 23 4.74 14.36 -2.53
CA GLU A 23 5.41 13.25 -3.18
C GLU A 23 6.41 12.55 -2.27
N VAL A 24 6.48 11.24 -2.40
CA VAL A 24 7.52 10.38 -1.84
C VAL A 24 8.14 9.53 -2.93
N GLY A 25 9.43 9.21 -2.74
CA GLY A 25 10.17 8.28 -3.59
C GLY A 25 10.53 7.02 -2.81
N LYS A 26 10.21 5.85 -3.35
CA LYS A 26 10.70 4.55 -2.89
C LYS A 26 11.93 4.20 -3.69
N LEU A 27 13.10 4.12 -3.02
CA LEU A 27 14.38 3.84 -3.66
C LEU A 27 14.58 2.32 -3.79
N PHE A 28 14.97 1.88 -4.98
CA PHE A 28 15.31 0.49 -5.27
C PHE A 28 16.82 0.35 -5.39
N THR A 29 17.42 -0.35 -4.45
CA THR A 29 18.83 -0.71 -4.49
C THR A 29 18.98 -2.13 -5.03
N GLY A 30 20.11 -2.48 -5.67
CA GLY A 30 20.29 -3.71 -6.43
C GLY A 30 20.03 -5.04 -5.71
N ASP A 31 19.85 -5.01 -4.38
CA ASP A 31 19.57 -6.19 -3.55
C ASP A 31 18.08 -6.37 -3.21
N THR A 32 17.18 -5.63 -3.86
CA THR A 32 15.75 -5.71 -3.55
C THR A 32 15.08 -6.90 -4.24
N ARG A 33 14.18 -7.59 -3.51
CA ARG A 33 13.38 -8.71 -4.04
C ARG A 33 12.24 -8.24 -4.96
N SER A 34 11.93 -6.95 -4.97
CA SER A 34 10.87 -6.36 -5.78
C SER A 34 11.46 -5.66 -7.01
N ASP A 35 10.86 -5.93 -8.16
CA ASP A 35 11.17 -5.25 -9.41
C ASP A 35 10.36 -3.95 -9.50
N ILE A 36 11.06 -2.82 -9.68
CA ILE A 36 10.46 -1.49 -9.75
C ILE A 36 9.45 -1.37 -10.90
N GLY A 37 9.74 -1.98 -12.06
CA GLY A 37 8.85 -1.96 -13.22
C GLY A 37 7.56 -2.70 -12.93
N SER A 38 7.64 -3.88 -12.32
CA SER A 38 6.50 -4.67 -11.89
C SER A 38 5.66 -3.94 -10.82
N GLU A 39 6.30 -3.27 -9.87
CA GLU A 39 5.58 -2.52 -8.84
C GLU A 39 4.84 -1.31 -9.44
N ALA A 40 5.49 -0.57 -10.34
CA ALA A 40 4.87 0.54 -11.07
C ALA A 40 3.68 0.09 -11.94
N GLU A 41 3.79 -1.06 -12.62
CA GLU A 41 2.69 -1.66 -13.40
C GLU A 41 1.48 -1.96 -12.52
N LYS A 42 1.69 -2.63 -11.38
CA LYS A 42 0.63 -2.97 -10.43
C LYS A 42 -0.06 -1.74 -9.85
N MET A 43 0.71 -0.69 -9.51
CA MET A 43 0.14 0.57 -9.05
C MET A 43 -0.71 1.24 -10.14
N ARG A 44 -0.21 1.35 -11.36
CA ARG A 44 -0.98 1.91 -12.49
C ARG A 44 -2.27 1.14 -12.73
N TYR A 45 -2.20 -0.19 -12.69
CA TYR A 45 -3.36 -1.06 -12.87
C TYR A 45 -4.43 -0.77 -11.79
N ALA A 46 -4.04 -0.80 -10.53
CA ALA A 46 -4.94 -0.54 -9.41
C ALA A 46 -5.49 0.90 -9.43
N ASN A 47 -4.67 1.89 -9.73
CA ASN A 47 -5.10 3.29 -9.86
C ASN A 47 -6.06 3.54 -11.04
N GLY A 48 -6.09 2.66 -12.04
CA GLY A 48 -7.10 2.66 -13.09
C GLY A 48 -8.47 2.15 -12.63
N VAL A 49 -8.55 1.47 -11.48
CA VAL A 49 -9.79 0.93 -10.91
C VAL A 49 -10.41 1.88 -9.90
N ASN A 50 -9.62 2.30 -8.88
CA ASN A 50 -10.05 3.23 -7.84
C ASN A 50 -8.84 3.90 -7.15
N ASP A 51 -9.12 4.68 -6.10
CA ASP A 51 -8.11 5.43 -5.35
C ASP A 51 -7.61 4.70 -4.09
N LEU A 52 -7.92 3.41 -3.89
CA LEU A 52 -7.53 2.67 -2.68
C LEU A 52 -6.01 2.58 -2.52
N ILE A 53 -5.29 2.26 -3.60
CA ILE A 53 -3.82 2.30 -3.63
C ILE A 53 -3.35 3.75 -3.79
N VAL A 54 -2.34 4.16 -3.02
CA VAL A 54 -1.69 5.47 -3.21
C VAL A 54 -1.28 5.68 -4.66
N LYS A 55 -1.41 6.91 -5.16
CA LYS A 55 -1.21 7.19 -6.60
C LYS A 55 0.23 7.02 -7.01
N PHE A 56 0.46 6.26 -8.07
CA PHE A 56 1.70 6.26 -8.82
C PHE A 56 1.82 7.55 -9.65
N HIS A 57 2.98 8.17 -9.61
CA HIS A 57 3.28 9.35 -10.42
C HIS A 57 4.23 9.02 -11.59
N ARG A 58 5.43 8.53 -11.29
CA ARG A 58 6.47 8.27 -12.30
C ARG A 58 7.61 7.40 -11.76
N LEU A 59 8.42 6.92 -12.68
CA LEU A 59 9.76 6.37 -12.38
C LEU A 59 10.79 7.42 -12.72
N GLU A 60 11.81 7.58 -11.88
CA GLU A 60 12.95 8.45 -12.13
C GLU A 60 14.20 7.95 -11.39
N ALA A 61 15.37 8.48 -11.71
CA ALA A 61 16.59 8.24 -10.97
C ALA A 61 16.70 9.24 -9.79
N HIS A 62 17.08 8.75 -8.61
CA HIS A 62 17.36 9.61 -7.47
C HIS A 62 18.60 10.48 -7.72
N ALA A 63 18.47 11.80 -7.60
CA ALA A 63 19.47 12.76 -8.06
C ALA A 63 20.86 12.60 -7.40
N GLU A 64 20.92 12.18 -6.13
CA GLU A 64 22.18 12.06 -5.38
C GLU A 64 22.85 10.69 -5.57
N THR A 65 22.07 9.61 -5.71
CA THR A 65 22.59 8.23 -5.70
C THR A 65 22.53 7.57 -7.06
N GLY A 66 21.74 8.10 -8.00
CA GLY A 66 21.43 7.47 -9.28
C GLY A 66 20.56 6.21 -9.16
N ALA A 67 20.11 5.84 -7.96
CA ALA A 67 19.26 4.67 -7.75
C ALA A 67 17.89 4.86 -8.41
N ASP A 68 17.33 3.79 -8.95
CA ASP A 68 15.98 3.79 -9.47
C ASP A 68 14.98 4.12 -8.35
N MET A 69 14.04 5.00 -8.66
CA MET A 69 13.08 5.52 -7.70
C MET A 69 11.66 5.49 -8.27
N LEU A 70 10.74 4.92 -7.50
CA LEU A 70 9.32 4.95 -7.77
C LEU A 70 8.70 6.13 -7.00
N VAL A 71 8.20 7.13 -7.74
CA VAL A 71 7.57 8.32 -7.17
C VAL A 71 6.07 8.12 -7.10
N MET A 72 5.52 8.37 -5.90
CA MET A 72 4.10 8.20 -5.61
C MET A 72 3.57 9.30 -4.68
N GLU A 73 2.26 9.35 -4.54
CA GLU A 73 1.55 10.24 -3.63
C GLU A 73 2.08 10.08 -2.20
N ARG A 74 2.35 11.21 -1.56
CA ARG A 74 2.64 11.24 -0.12
C ARG A 74 1.35 11.36 0.66
N VAL A 75 1.08 10.38 1.51
CA VAL A 75 -0.05 10.38 2.44
C VAL A 75 0.43 10.62 3.87
N TYR A 76 -0.43 11.21 4.69
CA TYR A 76 -0.17 11.51 6.09
C TYR A 76 -1.13 10.67 6.94
N PRO A 77 -0.62 9.69 7.69
CA PRO A 77 -1.47 8.83 8.49
C PRO A 77 -2.10 9.59 9.66
N LEU A 78 -3.37 9.31 9.91
CA LEU A 78 -4.14 9.77 11.07
C LEU A 78 -4.30 8.61 12.05
N ASP A 79 -4.43 8.92 13.35
CA ASP A 79 -4.74 7.90 14.36
C ASP A 79 -6.25 7.61 14.34
N PHE A 80 -6.63 6.41 13.90
CA PHE A 80 -8.04 5.99 13.84
C PHE A 80 -8.70 5.92 15.23
N ARG A 81 -7.91 5.76 16.31
CA ARG A 81 -8.41 5.71 17.69
C ARG A 81 -8.97 7.06 18.16
N ALA A 82 -8.60 8.15 17.48
CA ALA A 82 -9.14 9.48 17.76
C ALA A 82 -10.58 9.69 17.24
N TYR A 83 -11.17 8.68 16.60
CA TYR A 83 -12.49 8.78 15.96
C TYR A 83 -13.48 7.76 16.54
N GLU A 84 -14.77 8.11 16.53
CA GLU A 84 -15.86 7.26 17.01
C GLU A 84 -15.99 5.98 16.17
N VAL A 85 -16.57 4.94 16.79
CA VAL A 85 -16.70 3.60 16.18
C VAL A 85 -17.51 3.65 14.89
N GLU A 86 -18.59 4.43 14.86
CA GLU A 86 -19.47 4.59 13.69
C GLU A 86 -18.70 5.16 12.49
N ARG A 87 -17.77 6.08 12.75
CA ARG A 87 -16.92 6.63 11.69
C ARG A 87 -15.92 5.60 11.16
N ARG A 88 -15.38 4.77 12.06
CA ARG A 88 -14.48 3.68 11.70
C ARG A 88 -15.20 2.58 10.91
N GLU A 89 -16.45 2.26 11.26
CA GLU A 89 -17.29 1.33 10.52
C GLU A 89 -17.57 1.81 9.09
N LEU A 90 -17.85 3.10 8.91
CA LEU A 90 -18.02 3.70 7.60
C LEU A 90 -16.76 3.58 6.74
N TRP A 91 -15.58 3.90 7.28
CA TRP A 91 -14.31 3.73 6.55
C TRP A 91 -14.02 2.29 6.20
N LEU A 92 -14.32 1.35 7.11
CA LEU A 92 -14.15 -0.08 6.85
C LEU A 92 -15.06 -0.56 5.71
N SER A 93 -16.31 -0.10 5.68
CA SER A 93 -17.24 -0.44 4.61
C SER A 93 -16.74 0.06 3.25
N VAL A 94 -16.33 1.33 3.15
CA VAL A 94 -15.78 1.89 1.91
C VAL A 94 -14.52 1.14 1.48
N PHE A 95 -13.62 0.87 2.41
CA PHE A 95 -12.38 0.11 2.15
C PHE A 95 -12.69 -1.29 1.60
N ALA A 96 -13.65 -2.00 2.20
CA ALA A 96 -14.05 -3.33 1.74
C ALA A 96 -14.64 -3.30 0.32
N ASP A 97 -15.46 -2.30 0.00
CA ASP A 97 -16.06 -2.14 -1.33
C ASP A 97 -15.01 -1.84 -2.40
N GLU A 98 -14.06 -0.95 -2.09
CA GLU A 98 -12.94 -0.59 -2.98
C GLU A 98 -11.99 -1.79 -3.20
N LEU A 99 -11.68 -2.55 -2.14
CA LEU A 99 -10.87 -3.78 -2.22
C LEU A 99 -11.58 -4.84 -3.09
N ALA A 100 -12.89 -5.02 -2.89
CA ALA A 100 -13.68 -5.93 -3.72
C ALA A 100 -13.70 -5.50 -5.20
N ALA A 101 -13.69 -4.20 -5.49
CA ALA A 101 -13.55 -3.69 -6.86
C ALA A 101 -12.20 -4.04 -7.48
N LEU A 102 -11.09 -3.95 -6.73
CA LEU A 102 -9.77 -4.39 -7.15
C LEU A 102 -9.74 -5.90 -7.43
N HIS A 103 -10.34 -6.73 -6.56
CA HIS A 103 -10.45 -8.19 -6.78
C HIS A 103 -11.20 -8.51 -8.07
N ARG A 104 -12.35 -7.86 -8.31
CA ARG A 104 -13.12 -8.05 -9.56
C ARG A 104 -12.32 -7.67 -10.79
N ALA A 105 -11.56 -6.58 -10.70
CA ALA A 105 -10.67 -6.14 -11.79
C ALA A 105 -9.47 -7.07 -12.00
N GLY A 106 -9.13 -7.93 -11.06
CA GLY A 106 -8.02 -8.88 -11.17
C GLY A 106 -6.73 -8.45 -10.48
N PHE A 107 -6.82 -7.59 -9.47
CA PHE A 107 -5.71 -7.20 -8.60
C PHE A 107 -5.95 -7.74 -7.18
N VAL A 108 -4.90 -8.24 -6.51
CA VAL A 108 -4.90 -8.62 -5.10
C VAL A 108 -3.61 -8.14 -4.44
N HIS A 109 -3.73 -7.49 -3.28
CA HIS A 109 -2.61 -6.83 -2.59
C HIS A 109 -1.66 -7.82 -1.91
N ARG A 110 -2.21 -8.82 -1.23
CA ARG A 110 -1.49 -9.92 -0.55
C ARG A 110 -0.71 -9.55 0.72
N ASP A 111 -0.74 -8.33 1.15
CA ASP A 111 0.04 -7.87 2.32
C ASP A 111 -0.76 -6.86 3.17
N LEU A 112 -2.03 -7.18 3.47
CA LEU A 112 -2.82 -6.37 4.40
C LEU A 112 -2.35 -6.56 5.84
N ARG A 113 -1.88 -7.77 6.17
CA ARG A 113 -1.49 -8.15 7.52
C ARG A 113 -0.06 -8.66 7.56
N ARG A 114 0.80 -7.96 8.30
CA ARG A 114 2.17 -8.39 8.56
C ARG A 114 2.20 -9.72 9.32
N PRO A 115 3.04 -10.70 8.93
CA PRO A 115 3.24 -11.93 9.68
C PRO A 115 3.70 -11.67 11.13
N ARG A 116 3.21 -12.46 12.08
CA ARG A 116 3.48 -12.27 13.53
C ARG A 116 4.95 -12.38 13.92
N ASN A 117 5.75 -13.06 13.13
CA ASN A 117 7.18 -13.26 13.36
C ASN A 117 8.07 -12.14 12.80
N LEU A 118 7.48 -11.16 12.14
CA LEU A 118 8.20 -9.98 11.64
C LEU A 118 7.95 -8.76 12.55
N PRO A 119 8.97 -7.93 12.79
CA PRO A 119 8.79 -6.69 13.55
C PRO A 119 7.95 -5.67 12.77
N GLY A 120 7.27 -4.79 13.49
CA GLY A 120 6.42 -3.73 12.93
C GLY A 120 4.97 -3.82 13.39
N GLU A 121 4.16 -2.86 12.95
CA GLU A 121 2.72 -2.86 13.23
C GLU A 121 2.01 -3.91 12.38
N ARG A 122 0.89 -4.43 12.92
CA ARG A 122 0.18 -5.57 12.33
C ARG A 122 -0.45 -5.27 10.96
N PHE A 123 -0.86 -4.02 10.73
CA PHE A 123 -1.54 -3.54 9.52
C PHE A 123 -0.88 -2.27 8.99
N ASP A 124 0.45 -2.26 8.94
CA ASP A 124 1.26 -1.08 8.58
C ASP A 124 1.15 -0.66 7.11
N ASN A 125 0.58 -1.51 6.25
CA ASN A 125 0.27 -1.17 4.86
C ASN A 125 -1.11 -0.51 4.67
N ILE A 126 -1.94 -0.43 5.74
CA ILE A 126 -3.24 0.24 5.72
C ILE A 126 -3.14 1.53 6.51
N LEU A 127 -3.27 2.66 5.85
CA LEU A 127 -3.18 3.98 6.46
C LEU A 127 -4.52 4.69 6.44
N LEU A 128 -4.99 5.18 7.60
CA LEU A 128 -6.07 6.15 7.64
C LEU A 128 -5.52 7.52 7.23
N THR A 129 -6.19 8.17 6.31
CA THR A 129 -5.88 9.52 5.83
C THR A 129 -7.12 10.41 5.87
N GLU A 130 -7.00 11.70 5.55
CA GLU A 130 -8.15 12.61 5.38
C GLU A 130 -9.15 12.12 4.32
N ARG A 131 -8.69 11.30 3.37
CA ARG A 131 -9.50 10.72 2.29
C ARG A 131 -10.04 9.31 2.60
N GLY A 132 -9.90 8.84 3.84
CA GLY A 132 -10.26 7.48 4.25
C GLY A 132 -9.06 6.53 4.31
N LEU A 133 -9.34 5.23 4.35
CA LEU A 133 -8.31 4.19 4.37
C LEU A 133 -7.64 4.05 3.01
N ARG A 134 -6.33 3.94 3.00
CA ARG A 134 -5.48 3.81 1.80
C ARG A 134 -4.48 2.68 1.97
N LEU A 135 -4.12 2.03 0.88
CA LEU A 135 -3.08 0.99 0.84
C LEU A 135 -1.78 1.52 0.27
N ILE A 136 -0.68 1.08 0.85
CA ILE A 136 0.69 1.30 0.38
C ILE A 136 1.39 -0.04 0.14
N ASP A 137 2.53 0.01 -0.53
CA ASP A 137 3.45 -1.12 -0.76
C ASP A 137 2.82 -2.32 -1.51
N VAL A 138 2.73 -2.19 -2.82
CA VAL A 138 2.22 -3.25 -3.72
C VAL A 138 3.30 -4.25 -4.17
N GLY A 139 4.46 -4.29 -3.51
CA GLY A 139 5.61 -5.09 -3.95
C GLY A 139 5.29 -6.56 -4.19
N ILE A 140 4.52 -7.20 -3.30
CA ILE A 140 4.13 -8.61 -3.42
C ILE A 140 2.73 -8.83 -4.00
N SER A 141 2.03 -7.76 -4.40
CA SER A 141 0.74 -7.84 -5.09
C SER A 141 0.85 -8.65 -6.38
N VAL A 142 -0.25 -9.19 -6.85
CA VAL A 142 -0.30 -9.90 -8.13
C VAL A 142 -1.52 -9.49 -8.96
N LEU A 143 -1.37 -9.64 -10.27
CA LEU A 143 -2.46 -9.52 -11.22
C LEU A 143 -2.94 -10.93 -11.65
N ARG A 144 -4.25 -11.08 -11.86
CA ARG A 144 -4.86 -12.37 -12.22
C ARG A 144 -4.17 -13.03 -13.42
N HIS A 145 -3.85 -12.26 -14.47
CA HIS A 145 -3.19 -12.76 -15.67
C HIS A 145 -1.76 -13.26 -15.43
N GLN A 146 -1.10 -12.80 -14.34
CA GLN A 146 0.26 -13.24 -13.99
C GLN A 146 0.29 -14.59 -13.29
N VAL A 147 -0.77 -14.93 -12.53
CA VAL A 147 -0.77 -16.12 -11.66
C VAL A 147 -1.81 -17.16 -12.05
N GLY A 148 -2.79 -16.80 -12.90
CA GLY A 148 -3.90 -17.66 -13.27
C GLY A 148 -5.03 -17.70 -12.23
N GLU A 149 -6.20 -18.17 -12.64
CA GLU A 149 -7.46 -18.07 -11.87
C GLU A 149 -7.40 -18.78 -10.52
N SER A 150 -6.85 -20.01 -10.48
CA SER A 150 -6.82 -20.81 -9.24
C SER A 150 -5.99 -20.17 -8.14
N PHE A 151 -4.77 -19.72 -8.46
CA PHE A 151 -3.92 -19.02 -7.49
C PHE A 151 -4.49 -17.66 -7.10
N PHE A 152 -5.03 -16.94 -8.07
CA PHE A 152 -5.65 -15.64 -7.80
C PHE A 152 -6.82 -15.77 -6.82
N SER A 153 -7.73 -16.73 -7.01
CA SER A 153 -8.86 -16.98 -6.11
C SER A 153 -8.42 -17.33 -4.69
N ASN A 154 -7.36 -18.14 -4.54
CA ASN A 154 -6.78 -18.44 -3.22
C ASN A 154 -6.21 -17.19 -2.54
N TYR A 155 -5.55 -16.30 -3.28
CA TYR A 155 -5.05 -15.04 -2.72
C TYR A 155 -6.17 -14.11 -2.30
N VAL A 156 -7.24 -13.99 -3.10
CA VAL A 156 -8.44 -13.22 -2.73
C VAL A 156 -9.06 -13.76 -1.44
N GLN A 157 -9.25 -15.08 -1.34
CA GLN A 157 -9.81 -15.69 -0.12
C GLN A 157 -8.99 -15.36 1.12
N ARG A 158 -7.66 -15.47 1.04
CA ARG A 158 -6.77 -15.11 2.14
C ARG A 158 -6.84 -13.63 2.48
N GLU A 159 -6.91 -12.76 1.49
CA GLU A 159 -7.00 -11.31 1.72
C GLU A 159 -8.33 -10.92 2.38
N LEU A 160 -9.44 -11.62 2.09
CA LEU A 160 -10.71 -11.45 2.79
C LEU A 160 -10.63 -11.85 4.28
N GLU A 161 -9.87 -12.89 4.60
CA GLU A 161 -9.60 -13.27 6.01
C GLU A 161 -8.75 -12.20 6.72
N GLU A 162 -7.77 -11.62 6.03
CA GLU A 162 -6.96 -10.52 6.54
C GLU A 162 -7.80 -9.23 6.73
N LEU A 163 -8.73 -8.95 5.81
CA LEU A 163 -9.69 -7.85 5.93
C LEU A 163 -10.60 -8.01 7.15
N ALA A 164 -11.12 -9.20 7.40
CA ALA A 164 -11.93 -9.47 8.59
C ALA A 164 -11.14 -9.20 9.89
N ALA A 165 -9.90 -9.68 9.96
CA ALA A 165 -9.01 -9.42 11.09
C ALA A 165 -8.63 -7.93 11.24
N PHE A 166 -8.51 -7.19 10.14
CA PHE A 166 -8.34 -5.74 10.16
C PHE A 166 -9.58 -5.03 10.71
N GLY A 167 -10.77 -5.48 10.32
CA GLY A 167 -12.04 -4.95 10.85
C GLY A 167 -12.13 -5.07 12.36
N GLU A 168 -11.81 -6.24 12.93
CA GLU A 168 -11.75 -6.45 14.39
C GLU A 168 -10.73 -5.48 15.04
N PHE A 169 -9.55 -5.34 14.47
CA PHE A 169 -8.52 -4.43 14.96
C PHE A 169 -8.94 -2.95 14.90
N LEU A 170 -9.52 -2.51 13.79
CA LEU A 170 -9.96 -1.14 13.58
C LEU A 170 -11.10 -0.75 14.53
N LEU A 171 -12.00 -1.68 14.81
CA LEU A 171 -13.17 -1.46 15.66
C LEU A 171 -12.90 -1.72 17.14
N GLY A 172 -11.74 -2.30 17.49
CA GLY A 172 -11.37 -2.63 18.87
C GLY A 172 -12.15 -3.83 19.45
N ARG A 173 -12.47 -4.80 18.60
CA ARG A 173 -13.18 -6.05 18.94
C ARG A 173 -12.22 -7.22 19.03
#